data_abe11252cafb691fa8a9322dffde0ea9
#
_entry.id   abe11252cafb691fa8a9322dffde0ea9
#
_cell.length_a   1.000
_cell.length_b   1.000
_cell.length_c   1.000
_cell.angle_alpha   90.00
_cell.angle_beta   90.00
_cell.angle_gamma   90.00
#
_symmetry.space_group_name_H-M   'P 1'
#
loop_
_entity.id
_entity.type
_entity.pdbx_description
1 polymer ?
#
loop_
_entity_poly.entity_id
_entity_poly.type
_entity_poly.pdbx_seq_one_letter_code
_entity_poly.pdbx_strand_id
1 'polypeptide(L)'
;MTTTLITGANRGIGYETARRLVEAGQRVWIGARDAENGRKAADRLGADFVQLDVTDDASVDAAAETLRARAGHLDILINNAGILGEVAAPDNMTAGQLRHIYETNVFGLVRVTHAFLPLLRAAAVPSVINVTSGLGSFTLVQDPERVESQYPLAAYGSSKSAVTMLTVQYAKAIPDVRFNAVDPGQTATEFTGRIGHGVEEGAEAAVRIATLGPDTPTGTVTDRSGVLPW
;
A
#
# COMPACT_ATOMS: atom_id res chain seq x y z
N MET A 1 -13.16 5.51 17.31
CA MET A 1 -11.72 5.13 17.19
C MET A 1 -11.52 4.68 15.75
N THR A 2 -10.57 5.24 15.05
CA THR A 2 -10.29 4.95 13.63
C THR A 2 -9.79 3.51 13.46
N THR A 3 -10.41 2.74 12.59
CA THR A 3 -10.04 1.35 12.27
C THR A 3 -9.27 1.32 10.96
N THR A 4 -8.03 0.81 10.99
CA THR A 4 -7.12 0.78 9.82
C THR A 4 -6.66 -0.64 9.53
N LEU A 5 -6.75 -1.07 8.27
CA LEU A 5 -6.14 -2.32 7.77
C LEU A 5 -4.93 -1.99 6.91
N ILE A 6 -3.81 -2.67 7.15
CA ILE A 6 -2.58 -2.51 6.35
C ILE A 6 -2.18 -3.88 5.78
N THR A 7 -2.14 -4.02 4.47
CA THR A 7 -1.71 -5.26 3.81
C THR A 7 -0.18 -5.36 3.81
N GLY A 8 0.36 -6.57 4.02
CA GLY A 8 1.81 -6.80 4.06
C GLY A 8 2.52 -6.10 5.22
N ALA A 9 1.84 -5.93 6.37
CA ALA A 9 2.32 -5.12 7.49
C ALA A 9 3.12 -5.90 8.56
N ASN A 10 3.55 -7.12 8.28
CA ASN A 10 4.35 -7.90 9.23
C ASN A 10 5.84 -7.50 9.29
N ARG A 11 6.30 -6.61 8.40
CA ARG A 11 7.68 -6.10 8.33
C ARG A 11 7.77 -4.79 7.53
N GLY A 12 8.98 -4.18 7.56
CA GLY A 12 9.33 -3.03 6.71
C GLY A 12 8.43 -1.82 6.90
N ILE A 13 8.12 -1.14 5.80
CA ILE A 13 7.32 0.10 5.78
C ILE A 13 5.93 -0.13 6.37
N GLY A 14 5.26 -1.23 6.01
CA GLY A 14 3.94 -1.55 6.52
C GLY A 14 3.91 -1.73 8.04
N TYR A 15 4.93 -2.39 8.61
CA TYR A 15 5.07 -2.55 10.06
C TYR A 15 5.31 -1.21 10.75
N GLU A 16 6.19 -0.38 10.22
CA GLU A 16 6.47 0.95 10.78
C GLU A 16 5.26 1.88 10.68
N THR A 17 4.54 1.84 9.56
CA THR A 17 3.26 2.55 9.41
C THR A 17 2.26 2.09 10.48
N ALA A 18 2.12 0.77 10.68
CA ALA A 18 1.24 0.21 11.70
C ALA A 18 1.62 0.67 13.11
N ARG A 19 2.91 0.63 13.45
CA ARG A 19 3.43 1.08 14.75
C ARG A 19 3.02 2.52 15.05
N ARG A 20 3.27 3.42 14.09
CA ARG A 20 2.95 4.85 14.25
C ARG A 20 1.45 5.13 14.32
N LEU A 21 0.62 4.37 13.60
CA LEU A 21 -0.83 4.52 13.67
C LEU A 21 -1.41 3.97 14.98
N VAL A 22 -0.83 2.90 15.55
CA VAL A 22 -1.17 2.43 16.91
C VAL A 22 -0.80 3.50 17.95
N GLU A 23 0.38 4.09 17.86
CA GLU A 23 0.80 5.20 18.73
C GLU A 23 -0.10 6.44 18.59
N ALA A 24 -0.68 6.67 17.40
CA ALA A 24 -1.68 7.72 17.16
C ALA A 24 -3.10 7.35 17.67
N GLY A 25 -3.26 6.21 18.35
CA GLY A 25 -4.52 5.78 18.96
C GLY A 25 -5.51 5.13 17.99
N GLN A 26 -5.08 4.68 16.82
CA GLN A 26 -5.91 3.93 15.88
C GLN A 26 -5.97 2.44 16.24
N ARG A 27 -7.09 1.79 15.95
CA ARG A 27 -7.19 0.33 15.95
C ARG A 27 -6.64 -0.21 14.63
N VAL A 28 -5.45 -0.82 14.68
CA VAL A 28 -4.76 -1.29 13.48
C VAL A 28 -4.88 -2.81 13.32
N TRP A 29 -5.18 -3.24 12.11
CA TRP A 29 -5.15 -4.63 11.66
C TRP A 29 -3.92 -4.89 10.80
N ILE A 30 -3.08 -5.81 11.25
CA ILE A 30 -1.95 -6.32 10.48
C ILE A 30 -2.45 -7.40 9.52
N GLY A 31 -2.51 -7.08 8.23
CA GLY A 31 -2.78 -8.05 7.16
C GLY A 31 -1.48 -8.69 6.71
N ALA A 32 -1.34 -10.01 6.83
CA ALA A 32 -0.15 -10.72 6.36
C ALA A 32 -0.48 -12.13 5.88
N ARG A 33 0.19 -12.58 4.81
CA ARG A 33 0.03 -13.92 4.23
C ARG A 33 0.49 -15.01 5.20
N ASP A 34 1.66 -14.80 5.79
CA ASP A 34 2.22 -15.69 6.81
C ASP A 34 1.57 -15.39 8.16
N ALA A 35 0.78 -16.35 8.67
CA ALA A 35 0.01 -16.20 9.90
C ALA A 35 0.89 -16.09 11.14
N GLU A 36 2.01 -16.78 11.19
CA GLU A 36 2.92 -16.76 12.35
C GLU A 36 3.62 -15.41 12.46
N ASN A 37 4.23 -14.94 11.37
CA ASN A 37 4.91 -13.66 11.34
C ASN A 37 3.94 -12.49 11.51
N GLY A 38 2.72 -12.61 10.97
CA GLY A 38 1.67 -11.61 11.14
C GLY A 38 1.21 -11.47 12.58
N ARG A 39 0.94 -12.59 13.29
CA ARG A 39 0.59 -12.56 14.71
C ARG A 39 1.70 -11.99 15.58
N LYS A 40 2.95 -12.43 15.36
CA LYS A 40 4.12 -11.88 16.08
C LYS A 40 4.25 -10.37 15.91
N ALA A 41 3.99 -9.85 14.71
CA ALA A 41 4.01 -8.41 14.45
C ALA A 41 2.87 -7.68 15.18
N ALA A 42 1.66 -8.22 15.11
CA ALA A 42 0.49 -7.66 15.80
C ALA A 42 0.66 -7.65 17.32
N ASP A 43 1.12 -8.76 17.92
CA ASP A 43 1.35 -8.86 19.35
C ASP A 43 2.36 -7.83 19.85
N ARG A 44 3.46 -7.60 19.10
CA ARG A 44 4.48 -6.60 19.46
C ARG A 44 3.94 -5.17 19.48
N LEU A 45 2.94 -4.88 18.64
CA LEU A 45 2.37 -3.54 18.48
C LEU A 45 1.08 -3.35 19.31
N GLY A 46 0.53 -4.41 19.90
CA GLY A 46 -0.81 -4.35 20.48
C GLY A 46 -1.89 -4.14 19.43
N ALA A 47 -1.67 -4.62 18.20
CA ALA A 47 -2.57 -4.51 17.07
C ALA A 47 -3.40 -5.80 16.87
N ASP A 48 -4.47 -5.73 16.08
CA ASP A 48 -5.20 -6.91 15.62
C ASP A 48 -4.46 -7.58 14.44
N PHE A 49 -4.70 -8.88 14.25
CA PHE A 49 -4.17 -9.63 13.11
C PHE A 49 -5.30 -10.23 12.28
N VAL A 50 -5.10 -10.23 10.95
CA VAL A 50 -5.89 -11.01 10.00
C VAL A 50 -4.96 -11.66 8.97
N GLN A 51 -5.17 -12.97 8.71
CA GLN A 51 -4.44 -13.60 7.62
C GLN A 51 -4.98 -13.08 6.28
N LEU A 52 -4.09 -12.62 5.42
CA LEU A 52 -4.45 -11.97 4.16
C LEU A 52 -3.35 -12.17 3.12
N ASP A 53 -3.62 -13.06 2.17
CA ASP A 53 -2.86 -13.17 0.92
C ASP A 53 -3.60 -12.39 -0.17
N VAL A 54 -3.03 -11.31 -0.64
CA VAL A 54 -3.63 -10.44 -1.65
C VAL A 54 -3.74 -11.11 -3.04
N THR A 55 -3.05 -12.24 -3.23
CA THR A 55 -3.08 -13.01 -4.49
C THR A 55 -4.13 -14.13 -4.49
N ASP A 56 -4.87 -14.32 -3.39
CA ASP A 56 -5.87 -15.36 -3.21
C ASP A 56 -7.25 -14.76 -2.87
N ASP A 57 -8.22 -14.93 -3.75
CA ASP A 57 -9.58 -14.42 -3.59
C ASP A 57 -10.22 -14.94 -2.30
N ALA A 58 -10.08 -16.24 -2.00
CA ALA A 58 -10.68 -16.85 -0.81
C ALA A 58 -10.05 -16.29 0.49
N SER A 59 -8.74 -16.04 0.50
CA SER A 59 -8.04 -15.41 1.62
C SER A 59 -8.53 -13.98 1.85
N VAL A 60 -8.72 -13.20 0.78
CA VAL A 60 -9.20 -11.82 0.85
C VAL A 60 -10.64 -11.76 1.36
N ASP A 61 -11.53 -12.63 0.86
CA ASP A 61 -12.92 -12.71 1.28
C ASP A 61 -13.04 -13.11 2.77
N ALA A 62 -12.25 -14.10 3.22
CA ALA A 62 -12.21 -14.51 4.62
C ALA A 62 -11.70 -13.39 5.54
N ALA A 63 -10.72 -12.60 5.07
CA ALA A 63 -10.22 -11.44 5.80
C ALA A 63 -11.29 -10.34 5.92
N ALA A 64 -12.01 -10.03 4.84
CA ALA A 64 -13.11 -9.06 4.86
C ALA A 64 -14.24 -9.48 5.80
N GLU A 65 -14.61 -10.78 5.80
CA GLU A 65 -15.62 -11.31 6.72
C GLU A 65 -15.16 -11.22 8.18
N THR A 66 -13.88 -11.51 8.46
CA THR A 66 -13.30 -11.37 9.80
C THR A 66 -13.40 -9.93 10.31
N LEU A 67 -13.06 -8.94 9.49
CA LEU A 67 -13.16 -7.53 9.85
C LEU A 67 -14.63 -7.11 10.02
N ARG A 68 -15.53 -7.60 9.14
CA ARG A 68 -16.97 -7.34 9.27
C ARG A 68 -17.51 -7.80 10.62
N ALA A 69 -17.17 -9.02 11.02
CA ALA A 69 -17.62 -9.60 12.28
C ALA A 69 -17.04 -8.91 13.52
N ARG A 70 -15.76 -8.46 13.46
CA ARG A 70 -15.03 -7.96 14.63
C ARG A 70 -14.96 -6.43 14.74
N ALA A 71 -15.09 -5.72 13.63
CA ALA A 71 -14.99 -4.26 13.59
C ALA A 71 -16.25 -3.58 13.03
N GLY A 72 -16.98 -4.23 12.13
CA GLY A 72 -18.20 -3.72 11.51
C GLY A 72 -17.98 -2.67 10.42
N HIS A 73 -16.86 -1.95 10.43
CA HIS A 73 -16.46 -0.95 9.45
C HIS A 73 -14.94 -0.88 9.32
N LEU A 74 -14.48 -0.20 8.28
CA LEU A 74 -13.07 0.10 8.03
C LEU A 74 -12.94 1.58 7.62
N ASP A 75 -12.25 2.38 8.42
CA ASP A 75 -12.03 3.80 8.08
C ASP A 75 -10.90 3.97 7.05
N ILE A 76 -9.82 3.18 7.20
CA ILE A 76 -8.64 3.32 6.34
C ILE A 76 -8.16 1.95 5.86
N LEU A 77 -8.02 1.80 4.55
CA LEU A 77 -7.33 0.69 3.91
C LEU A 77 -5.98 1.18 3.37
N ILE A 78 -4.88 0.57 3.82
CA ILE A 78 -3.55 0.82 3.24
C ILE A 78 -3.12 -0.41 2.45
N ASN A 79 -3.16 -0.31 1.12
CA ASN A 79 -2.64 -1.29 0.18
C ASN A 79 -1.12 -1.14 0.10
N ASN A 80 -0.41 -1.76 1.06
CA ASN A 80 1.04 -1.71 1.14
C ASN A 80 1.72 -2.99 0.59
N ALA A 81 1.03 -4.12 0.56
CA ALA A 81 1.59 -5.35 0.02
C ALA A 81 2.12 -5.16 -1.41
N GLY A 82 3.36 -5.56 -1.64
CA GLY A 82 4.00 -5.45 -2.93
C GLY A 82 5.29 -6.24 -3.00
N ILE A 83 5.73 -6.55 -4.22
CA ILE A 83 6.99 -7.22 -4.52
C ILE A 83 7.75 -6.47 -5.62
N LEU A 84 9.08 -6.53 -5.57
CA LEU A 84 9.94 -6.07 -6.64
C LEU A 84 10.01 -7.12 -7.76
N GLY A 85 9.87 -8.39 -7.38
CA GLY A 85 10.03 -9.52 -8.29
C GLY A 85 11.48 -9.76 -8.66
N GLU A 86 11.66 -10.60 -9.68
CA GLU A 86 12.98 -10.81 -10.29
C GLU A 86 13.35 -9.59 -11.14
N VAL A 87 14.51 -9.02 -10.88
CA VAL A 87 15.02 -7.88 -11.65
C VAL A 87 15.68 -8.41 -12.92
N ALA A 88 15.02 -8.21 -14.04
CA ALA A 88 15.53 -8.48 -15.38
C ALA A 88 15.71 -7.18 -16.15
N ALA A 89 16.74 -7.11 -16.99
CA ALA A 89 16.85 -6.01 -17.96
C ALA A 89 15.65 -6.05 -18.92
N PRO A 90 15.15 -4.90 -19.38
CA PRO A 90 13.91 -4.83 -20.17
C PRO A 90 13.91 -5.70 -21.45
N ASP A 91 15.06 -5.90 -22.07
CA ASP A 91 15.25 -6.75 -23.26
C ASP A 91 15.17 -8.26 -22.94
N ASN A 92 15.33 -8.67 -21.68
CA ASN A 92 15.25 -10.04 -21.20
C ASN A 92 13.98 -10.32 -20.38
N MET A 93 13.12 -9.32 -20.19
CA MET A 93 11.90 -9.45 -19.40
C MET A 93 10.87 -10.33 -20.13
N THR A 94 10.37 -11.34 -19.42
CA THR A 94 9.30 -12.21 -19.91
C THR A 94 7.92 -11.77 -19.43
N ALA A 95 6.88 -12.13 -20.20
CA ALA A 95 5.49 -11.92 -19.76
C ALA A 95 5.15 -12.65 -18.45
N GLY A 96 5.83 -13.77 -18.15
CA GLY A 96 5.67 -14.51 -16.90
C GLY A 96 6.15 -13.70 -15.68
N GLN A 97 7.32 -13.08 -15.77
CA GLN A 97 7.86 -12.19 -14.73
C GLN A 97 6.95 -10.98 -14.51
N LEU A 98 6.45 -10.37 -15.59
CA LEU A 98 5.51 -9.26 -15.52
C LEU A 98 4.21 -9.67 -14.79
N ARG A 99 3.59 -10.81 -15.19
CA ARG A 99 2.38 -11.32 -14.52
C ARG A 99 2.59 -11.54 -13.04
N HIS A 100 3.72 -12.12 -12.64
CA HIS A 100 4.03 -12.37 -11.22
C HIS A 100 4.01 -11.09 -10.38
N ILE A 101 4.61 -10.01 -10.90
CA ILE A 101 4.63 -8.71 -10.22
C ILE A 101 3.24 -8.09 -10.20
N TYR A 102 2.53 -8.12 -11.34
CA TYR A 102 1.19 -7.56 -11.44
C TYR A 102 0.18 -8.30 -10.55
N GLU A 103 0.34 -9.62 -10.36
CA GLU A 103 -0.55 -10.40 -9.50
C GLU A 103 -0.59 -9.85 -8.07
N THR A 104 0.58 -9.51 -7.51
CA THR A 104 0.64 -8.91 -6.18
C THR A 104 0.35 -7.41 -6.20
N ASN A 105 1.07 -6.65 -7.05
CA ASN A 105 1.10 -5.19 -6.94
C ASN A 105 -0.16 -4.52 -7.49
N VAL A 106 -0.81 -5.13 -8.48
CA VAL A 106 -1.94 -4.55 -9.21
C VAL A 106 -3.24 -5.32 -8.93
N PHE A 107 -3.28 -6.60 -9.29
CA PHE A 107 -4.50 -7.40 -9.11
C PHE A 107 -4.83 -7.60 -7.65
N GLY A 108 -3.82 -7.81 -6.79
CA GLY A 108 -3.99 -7.88 -5.34
C GLY A 108 -4.60 -6.63 -4.75
N LEU A 109 -4.13 -5.44 -5.17
CA LEU A 109 -4.71 -4.16 -4.76
C LEU A 109 -6.18 -4.05 -5.16
N VAL A 110 -6.51 -4.41 -6.41
CA VAL A 110 -7.90 -4.36 -6.92
C VAL A 110 -8.78 -5.33 -6.14
N ARG A 111 -8.32 -6.56 -5.92
CA ARG A 111 -9.01 -7.61 -5.18
C ARG A 111 -9.34 -7.17 -3.75
N VAL A 112 -8.34 -6.67 -3.03
CA VAL A 112 -8.51 -6.19 -1.65
C VAL A 112 -9.44 -4.98 -1.61
N THR A 113 -9.24 -3.98 -2.48
CA THR A 113 -10.09 -2.80 -2.54
C THR A 113 -11.55 -3.19 -2.78
N HIS A 114 -11.81 -4.10 -3.72
CA HIS A 114 -13.16 -4.59 -4.02
C HIS A 114 -13.83 -5.25 -2.81
N ALA A 115 -13.15 -6.20 -2.17
CA ALA A 115 -13.70 -6.95 -1.04
C ALA A 115 -13.98 -6.07 0.20
N PHE A 116 -13.14 -5.06 0.43
CA PHE A 116 -13.25 -4.17 1.59
C PHE A 116 -14.10 -2.91 1.33
N LEU A 117 -14.51 -2.63 0.09
CA LEU A 117 -15.31 -1.45 -0.24
C LEU A 117 -16.63 -1.35 0.55
N PRO A 118 -17.38 -2.44 0.82
CA PRO A 118 -18.58 -2.37 1.67
C PRO A 118 -18.27 -1.93 3.11
N LEU A 119 -17.14 -2.36 3.68
CA LEU A 119 -16.70 -1.96 5.02
C LEU A 119 -16.22 -0.50 5.07
N LEU A 120 -15.54 -0.06 4.01
CA LEU A 120 -15.15 1.35 3.85
C LEU A 120 -16.39 2.25 3.80
N ARG A 121 -17.40 1.89 3.01
CA ARG A 121 -18.66 2.65 2.91
C ARG A 121 -19.48 2.68 4.21
N ALA A 122 -19.19 1.79 5.14
CA ALA A 122 -19.80 1.83 6.48
C ALA A 122 -19.11 2.83 7.43
N ALA A 123 -17.97 3.39 7.06
CA ALA A 123 -17.27 4.43 7.82
C ALA A 123 -17.74 5.83 7.45
N ALA A 124 -17.58 6.80 8.38
CA ALA A 124 -18.01 8.19 8.16
C ALA A 124 -17.10 8.94 7.16
N VAL A 125 -15.80 8.66 7.17
CA VAL A 125 -14.79 9.32 6.31
C VAL A 125 -13.82 8.27 5.79
N PRO A 126 -14.25 7.41 4.86
CA PRO A 126 -13.43 6.31 4.39
C PRO A 126 -12.27 6.78 3.49
N SER A 127 -11.11 6.14 3.65
CA SER A 127 -9.91 6.43 2.87
C SER A 127 -9.19 5.16 2.45
N VAL A 128 -8.68 5.15 1.21
CA VAL A 128 -7.78 4.12 0.68
C VAL A 128 -6.45 4.78 0.33
N ILE A 129 -5.37 4.21 0.84
CA ILE A 129 -4.00 4.66 0.60
C ILE A 129 -3.26 3.55 -0.14
N ASN A 130 -2.85 3.82 -1.36
CA ASN A 130 -2.13 2.87 -2.19
C ASN A 130 -0.64 3.18 -2.18
N VAL A 131 0.20 2.24 -1.76
CA VAL A 131 1.65 2.43 -1.79
C VAL A 131 2.16 2.23 -3.22
N THR A 132 2.55 3.34 -3.84
CA THR A 132 3.15 3.41 -5.18
C THR A 132 4.67 3.53 -5.10
N SER A 133 5.29 4.20 -6.05
CA SER A 133 6.72 4.51 -6.12
C SER A 133 6.97 5.63 -7.14
N GLY A 134 7.97 6.44 -6.93
CA GLY A 134 8.49 7.38 -7.92
C GLY A 134 8.86 6.71 -9.25
N LEU A 135 9.24 5.42 -9.21
CA LEU A 135 9.46 4.60 -10.41
C LEU A 135 8.19 4.38 -11.26
N GLY A 136 7.00 4.69 -10.73
CA GLY A 136 5.75 4.71 -11.48
C GLY A 136 5.39 6.05 -12.10
N SER A 137 6.16 7.09 -11.86
CA SER A 137 5.95 8.44 -12.42
C SER A 137 6.65 8.62 -13.75
N PHE A 138 5.91 8.95 -14.81
CA PHE A 138 6.49 9.28 -16.11
C PHE A 138 7.41 10.51 -16.04
N THR A 139 7.09 11.48 -15.20
CA THR A 139 7.91 12.68 -15.03
C THR A 139 9.23 12.35 -14.34
N LEU A 140 9.21 11.61 -13.23
CA LEU A 140 10.41 11.35 -12.44
C LEU A 140 11.40 10.40 -13.13
N VAL A 141 10.90 9.36 -13.83
CA VAL A 141 11.77 8.40 -14.52
C VAL A 141 12.44 8.98 -15.78
N GLN A 142 11.95 10.10 -16.31
CA GLN A 142 12.54 10.78 -17.47
C GLN A 142 13.46 11.93 -17.07
N ASP A 143 13.47 12.34 -15.82
CA ASP A 143 14.33 13.41 -15.33
C ASP A 143 15.73 12.86 -14.99
N PRO A 144 16.80 13.21 -15.73
CA PRO A 144 18.14 12.68 -15.52
C PRO A 144 18.78 13.09 -14.17
N GLU A 145 18.24 14.12 -13.51
CA GLU A 145 18.71 14.53 -12.18
C GLU A 145 18.07 13.70 -11.05
N ARG A 146 17.07 12.90 -11.38
CA ARG A 146 16.36 12.05 -10.41
C ARG A 146 16.95 10.65 -10.35
N VAL A 147 16.96 10.08 -9.14
CA VAL A 147 17.44 8.72 -8.91
C VAL A 147 16.60 7.68 -9.65
N GLU A 148 15.30 7.94 -9.83
CA GLU A 148 14.36 7.07 -10.52
C GLU A 148 14.75 6.81 -11.98
N SER A 149 15.36 7.79 -12.66
CA SER A 149 15.83 7.67 -14.06
C SER A 149 16.95 6.62 -14.22
N GLN A 150 17.63 6.27 -13.13
CA GLN A 150 18.78 5.36 -13.16
C GLN A 150 18.39 3.89 -13.01
N TYR A 151 17.10 3.59 -12.72
CA TYR A 151 16.61 2.24 -12.48
C TYR A 151 15.64 1.78 -13.58
N PRO A 152 16.09 1.06 -14.62
CA PRO A 152 15.22 0.56 -15.69
C PRO A 152 14.42 -0.68 -15.24
N LEU A 153 13.64 -0.56 -14.17
CA LEU A 153 12.83 -1.63 -13.58
C LEU A 153 11.46 -1.70 -14.26
N ALA A 154 11.43 -2.11 -15.54
CA ALA A 154 10.24 -2.03 -16.38
C ALA A 154 9.00 -2.72 -15.80
N ALA A 155 9.14 -3.94 -15.28
CA ALA A 155 8.02 -4.68 -14.70
C ALA A 155 7.50 -4.03 -13.40
N TYR A 156 8.40 -3.63 -12.52
CA TYR A 156 8.03 -2.99 -11.27
C TYR A 156 7.48 -1.57 -11.51
N GLY A 157 8.21 -0.74 -12.26
CA GLY A 157 7.80 0.64 -12.57
C GLY A 157 6.43 0.68 -13.25
N SER A 158 6.19 -0.16 -14.27
CA SER A 158 4.88 -0.25 -14.93
C SER A 158 3.77 -0.68 -13.95
N SER A 159 4.04 -1.59 -13.01
CA SER A 159 3.05 -1.96 -11.98
C SER A 159 2.70 -0.77 -11.08
N LYS A 160 3.68 0.08 -10.74
CA LYS A 160 3.45 1.27 -9.90
C LYS A 160 2.77 2.42 -10.67
N SER A 161 3.03 2.55 -11.97
CA SER A 161 2.22 3.42 -12.84
C SER A 161 0.75 2.96 -12.87
N ALA A 162 0.51 1.65 -12.98
CA ALA A 162 -0.84 1.09 -12.92
C ALA A 162 -1.53 1.38 -11.57
N VAL A 163 -0.82 1.22 -10.44
CA VAL A 163 -1.34 1.58 -9.09
C VAL A 163 -1.72 3.05 -9.01
N THR A 164 -0.87 3.94 -9.52
CA THR A 164 -1.14 5.38 -9.56
C THR A 164 -2.37 5.70 -10.41
N MET A 165 -2.47 5.14 -11.62
CA MET A 165 -3.62 5.34 -12.49
C MET A 165 -4.91 4.80 -11.87
N LEU A 166 -4.89 3.60 -11.29
CA LEU A 166 -6.05 3.03 -10.58
C LEU A 166 -6.49 3.94 -9.43
N THR A 167 -5.56 4.50 -8.66
CA THR A 167 -5.89 5.43 -7.56
C THR A 167 -6.69 6.62 -8.07
N VAL A 168 -6.25 7.25 -9.16
CA VAL A 168 -6.93 8.40 -9.77
C VAL A 168 -8.30 8.02 -10.34
N GLN A 169 -8.40 6.86 -10.99
CA GLN A 169 -9.68 6.41 -11.55
C GLN A 169 -10.68 6.02 -10.46
N TYR A 170 -10.23 5.38 -9.38
CA TYR A 170 -11.07 5.12 -8.20
C TYR A 170 -11.55 6.43 -7.55
N ALA A 171 -10.66 7.42 -7.36
CA ALA A 171 -11.02 8.72 -6.81
C ALA A 171 -12.11 9.43 -7.62
N LYS A 172 -12.09 9.28 -8.96
CA LYS A 172 -13.12 9.85 -9.86
C LYS A 172 -14.44 9.07 -9.82
N ALA A 173 -14.35 7.72 -9.78
CA ALA A 173 -15.51 6.85 -9.92
C ALA A 173 -16.26 6.60 -8.59
N ILE A 174 -15.60 6.77 -7.44
CA ILE A 174 -16.12 6.45 -6.10
C ILE A 174 -15.96 7.69 -5.20
N PRO A 175 -16.79 8.72 -5.37
CA PRO A 175 -16.64 10.00 -4.66
C PRO A 175 -16.93 9.93 -3.17
N ASP A 176 -17.55 8.86 -2.71
CA ASP A 176 -17.85 8.56 -1.30
C ASP A 176 -16.66 7.96 -0.54
N VAL A 177 -15.56 7.63 -1.24
CA VAL A 177 -14.31 7.13 -0.64
C VAL A 177 -13.13 7.95 -1.15
N ARG A 178 -12.22 8.35 -0.28
CA ARG A 178 -10.99 9.05 -0.68
C ARG A 178 -9.91 8.07 -1.09
N PHE A 179 -9.31 8.27 -2.26
CA PHE A 179 -8.23 7.43 -2.78
C PHE A 179 -6.99 8.27 -3.01
N ASN A 180 -5.89 7.89 -2.39
CA ASN A 180 -4.59 8.55 -2.58
C ASN A 180 -3.48 7.53 -2.76
N ALA A 181 -2.43 7.91 -3.46
CA ALA A 181 -1.21 7.11 -3.57
C ALA A 181 -0.08 7.79 -2.80
N VAL A 182 0.81 6.98 -2.23
CA VAL A 182 2.00 7.46 -1.52
C VAL A 182 3.25 6.77 -2.03
N ASP A 183 4.30 7.55 -2.26
CA ASP A 183 5.64 7.04 -2.55
C ASP A 183 6.47 7.05 -1.27
N PRO A 184 6.91 5.89 -0.78
CA PRO A 184 7.79 5.80 0.38
C PRO A 184 9.24 6.23 0.07
N GLY A 185 9.61 6.43 -1.21
CA GLY A 185 10.99 6.58 -1.63
C GLY A 185 11.81 5.29 -1.50
N GLN A 186 13.12 5.37 -1.80
CA GLN A 186 14.01 4.24 -1.65
C GLN A 186 14.31 3.98 -0.18
N THR A 187 13.61 3.03 0.41
CA THR A 187 13.66 2.72 1.85
C THR A 187 14.48 1.45 2.10
N ALA A 188 15.37 1.49 3.10
CA ALA A 188 16.28 0.40 3.46
C ALA A 188 15.52 -0.79 4.11
N THR A 189 14.94 -1.64 3.29
CA THR A 189 14.23 -2.87 3.67
C THR A 189 14.83 -4.08 2.94
N GLU A 190 14.36 -5.28 3.24
CA GLU A 190 14.73 -6.47 2.45
C GLU A 190 14.33 -6.32 0.98
N PHE A 191 13.26 -5.58 0.69
CA PHE A 191 12.76 -5.30 -0.64
C PHE A 191 13.79 -4.57 -1.52
N THR A 192 14.56 -3.64 -0.94
CA THR A 192 15.58 -2.83 -1.62
C THR A 192 17.01 -3.33 -1.38
N GLY A 193 17.18 -4.54 -0.81
CA GLY A 193 18.50 -5.01 -0.40
C GLY A 193 19.13 -4.17 0.71
N ARG A 194 18.31 -3.52 1.55
CA ARG A 194 18.70 -2.63 2.66
C ARG A 194 19.39 -1.34 2.19
N ILE A 195 19.10 -0.88 0.98
CA ILE A 195 19.60 0.37 0.42
C ILE A 195 18.51 1.45 0.53
N GLY A 196 18.88 2.66 0.93
CA GLY A 196 18.00 3.82 1.06
C GLY A 196 17.96 4.41 2.46
N HIS A 197 16.98 5.27 2.70
CA HIS A 197 16.72 5.88 4.01
C HIS A 197 15.97 4.92 4.97
N GLY A 198 15.81 5.31 6.23
CA GLY A 198 15.15 4.49 7.26
C GLY A 198 13.67 4.22 6.97
N VAL A 199 13.12 3.18 7.61
CA VAL A 199 11.69 2.83 7.47
C VAL A 199 10.78 3.90 8.07
N GLU A 200 11.27 4.68 9.01
CA GLU A 200 10.59 5.82 9.63
C GLU A 200 10.25 6.88 8.56
N GLU A 201 11.22 7.22 7.72
CA GLU A 201 11.01 8.16 6.60
C GLU A 201 10.09 7.56 5.55
N GLY A 202 10.26 6.26 5.23
CA GLY A 202 9.42 5.56 4.25
C GLY A 202 7.95 5.47 4.65
N ALA A 203 7.64 5.42 5.95
CA ALA A 203 6.28 5.40 6.46
C ALA A 203 5.60 6.78 6.51
N GLU A 204 6.36 7.87 6.42
CA GLU A 204 5.90 9.22 6.76
C GLU A 204 4.70 9.68 5.90
N ALA A 205 4.77 9.49 4.59
CA ALA A 205 3.69 9.88 3.68
C ALA A 205 2.39 9.12 3.98
N ALA A 206 2.47 7.80 4.21
CA ALA A 206 1.31 6.97 4.53
C ALA A 206 0.68 7.36 5.88
N VAL A 207 1.51 7.55 6.90
CA VAL A 207 1.05 7.99 8.23
C VAL A 207 0.40 9.38 8.16
N ARG A 208 1.03 10.33 7.45
CA ARG A 208 0.47 11.67 7.28
C ARG A 208 -0.93 11.62 6.67
N ILE A 209 -1.12 10.92 5.56
CA ILE A 209 -2.45 10.80 4.92
C ILE A 209 -3.45 10.08 5.84
N ALA A 210 -3.02 9.02 6.54
CA ALA A 210 -3.88 8.25 7.45
C ALA A 210 -4.30 8.99 8.72
N THR A 211 -3.71 10.14 9.01
CA THR A 211 -4.01 10.95 10.21
C THR A 211 -4.73 12.28 9.92
N LEU A 212 -4.94 12.64 8.64
CA LEU A 212 -5.61 13.89 8.25
C LEU A 212 -7.12 13.89 8.53
N GLY A 213 -7.76 12.73 8.67
CA GLY A 213 -9.20 12.64 8.93
C GLY A 213 -10.04 13.31 7.82
N PRO A 214 -10.97 14.23 8.16
CA PRO A 214 -11.84 14.88 7.18
C PRO A 214 -11.11 15.69 6.11
N ASP A 215 -9.91 16.18 6.41
CA ASP A 215 -9.10 17.00 5.50
C ASP A 215 -8.27 16.17 4.50
N THR A 216 -8.41 14.84 4.53
CA THR A 216 -7.73 13.94 3.59
C THR A 216 -8.09 14.31 2.14
N PRO A 217 -7.10 14.59 1.26
CA PRO A 217 -7.34 14.82 -0.16
C PRO A 217 -7.87 13.57 -0.87
N THR A 218 -8.17 13.67 -2.15
CA THR A 218 -8.47 12.52 -3.00
C THR A 218 -7.85 12.69 -4.38
N GLY A 219 -7.40 11.59 -5.00
CA GLY A 219 -6.79 11.59 -6.33
C GLY A 219 -5.36 12.15 -6.36
N THR A 220 -4.67 12.22 -5.22
CA THR A 220 -3.30 12.73 -5.13
C THR A 220 -2.25 11.61 -5.08
N VAL A 221 -1.05 11.94 -5.54
CA VAL A 221 0.17 11.16 -5.33
C VAL A 221 1.13 12.00 -4.51
N THR A 222 1.58 11.49 -3.37
CA THR A 222 2.45 12.26 -2.46
C THR A 222 3.61 11.42 -1.95
N ASP A 223 4.72 12.08 -1.68
CA ASP A 223 5.80 11.56 -0.85
C ASP A 223 5.87 12.31 0.49
N ARG A 224 6.97 12.15 1.23
CA ARG A 224 7.21 12.88 2.48
C ARG A 224 7.30 14.40 2.29
N SER A 225 7.68 14.87 1.11
CA SER A 225 7.91 16.29 0.78
C SER A 225 6.65 17.00 0.26
N GLY A 226 5.66 16.25 -0.23
CA GLY A 226 4.44 16.83 -0.75
C GLY A 226 3.85 16.09 -1.94
N VAL A 227 3.17 16.82 -2.83
CA VAL A 227 2.56 16.25 -4.04
C VAL A 227 3.64 15.97 -5.08
N LEU A 228 3.60 14.77 -5.64
CA LEU A 228 4.50 14.35 -6.72
C LEU A 228 3.86 14.54 -8.10
N PRO A 229 4.65 14.89 -9.11
CA PRO A 229 4.24 14.80 -10.50
C PRO A 229 4.19 13.34 -10.97
N TRP A 230 3.32 13.05 -11.92
CA TRP A 230 3.11 11.69 -12.46
C TRP A 230 2.75 11.65 -13.96
#